data_6ecd232007e188d59bf698c399457417
#
_entry.id   6ecd232007e188d59bf698c399457417
#
_cell.length_a   1.000
_cell.length_b   1.000
_cell.length_c   1.000
_cell.angle_alpha   90.00
_cell.angle_beta   90.00
_cell.angle_gamma   90.00
#
_symmetry.space_group_name_H-M   'P 1'
#
loop_
_entity.id
_entity.type
_entity.pdbx_description
1 polymer ?
#
loop_
_entity_poly.entity_id
_entity_poly.type
_entity_poly.pdbx_seq_one_letter_code
_entity_poly.pdbx_strand_id
1 'polypeptide(L)'
;NVMINRTLVRTKVVQTLFATCSGTDHTALSARKTLLNKFSSTYSLYMVMLSFADELTTYAEEQIAENEKRANVLHQTYNVNRNFVNNRIAQQLFNNRRLRNYMENEHLRWDVGMSAIEAIYKQLIDAPFYMEFMELDKPSYEDEKTLWRKIYTSLLLGNEELNAALEE
;
A
#
# COMPACT_ATOMS: atom_id res chain seq x y z
N ASN A 1 -10.43 10.64 -12.18
CA ASN A 1 -10.40 9.69 -13.30
C ASN A 1 -9.51 8.52 -12.89
N VAL A 2 -10.13 7.46 -12.40
CA VAL A 2 -9.44 6.17 -12.29
C VAL A 2 -9.13 5.75 -13.72
N MET A 3 -7.86 5.79 -14.10
CA MET A 3 -7.44 5.25 -15.38
C MET A 3 -7.48 3.71 -15.30
N ILE A 4 -8.70 3.17 -15.41
CA ILE A 4 -8.87 1.74 -15.67
C ILE A 4 -8.31 1.54 -17.09
N ASN A 5 -7.14 0.92 -17.15
CA ASN A 5 -6.49 0.63 -18.42
C ASN A 5 -7.41 -0.24 -19.29
N ARG A 6 -7.58 0.11 -20.56
CA ARG A 6 -8.40 -0.67 -21.54
C ARG A 6 -8.01 -2.15 -21.58
N THR A 7 -6.73 -2.45 -21.38
CA THR A 7 -6.22 -3.81 -21.31
C THR A 7 -6.80 -4.57 -20.11
N LEU A 8 -6.82 -3.95 -18.91
CA LEU A 8 -7.40 -4.54 -17.72
C LEU A 8 -8.90 -4.82 -17.91
N VAL A 9 -9.65 -3.86 -18.47
CA VAL A 9 -11.09 -4.03 -18.77
C VAL A 9 -11.29 -5.23 -19.69
N ARG A 10 -10.56 -5.28 -20.81
CA ARG A 10 -10.66 -6.39 -21.78
C ARG A 10 -10.34 -7.72 -21.13
N THR A 11 -9.26 -7.80 -20.35
CA THR A 11 -8.87 -9.02 -19.63
C THR A 11 -9.97 -9.49 -18.69
N LYS A 12 -10.53 -8.60 -17.87
CA LYS A 12 -11.63 -8.95 -16.93
C LYS A 12 -12.90 -9.36 -17.67
N VAL A 13 -13.22 -8.74 -18.81
CA VAL A 13 -14.35 -9.13 -19.65
C VAL A 13 -14.14 -10.54 -20.21
N VAL A 14 -12.98 -10.84 -20.79
CA VAL A 14 -12.66 -12.16 -21.35
C VAL A 14 -12.70 -13.24 -20.26
N GLN A 15 -12.10 -12.99 -19.11
CA GLN A 15 -12.13 -13.91 -17.96
C GLN A 15 -13.55 -14.18 -17.47
N THR A 16 -14.40 -13.14 -17.43
CA THR A 16 -15.80 -13.28 -16.99
C THR A 16 -16.61 -14.06 -18.01
N LEU A 17 -16.46 -13.77 -19.31
CA LEU A 17 -17.13 -14.50 -20.37
C LEU A 17 -16.71 -15.99 -20.37
N PHE A 18 -15.42 -16.27 -20.27
CA PHE A 18 -14.92 -17.65 -20.19
C PHE A 18 -15.50 -18.37 -18.97
N ALA A 19 -15.49 -17.77 -17.78
CA ALA A 19 -16.07 -18.37 -16.57
C ALA A 19 -17.59 -18.59 -16.70
N THR A 20 -18.32 -17.66 -17.34
CA THR A 20 -19.76 -17.83 -17.62
C THR A 20 -20.02 -18.95 -18.62
N CYS A 21 -19.23 -19.06 -19.69
CA CYS A 21 -19.39 -20.11 -20.67
C CYS A 21 -19.00 -21.52 -20.17
N SER A 22 -18.07 -21.57 -19.19
CA SER A 22 -17.59 -22.83 -18.59
C SER A 22 -18.36 -23.24 -17.33
N GLY A 23 -19.16 -22.33 -16.77
CA GLY A 23 -19.93 -22.54 -15.53
C GLY A 23 -21.32 -23.12 -15.78
N THR A 24 -22.10 -23.24 -14.72
CA THR A 24 -23.49 -23.71 -14.75
C THR A 24 -24.50 -22.60 -14.99
N ASP A 25 -24.14 -21.35 -14.77
CA ASP A 25 -24.99 -20.16 -14.94
C ASP A 25 -24.55 -19.36 -16.17
N HIS A 26 -25.30 -19.48 -17.25
CA HIS A 26 -25.01 -18.85 -18.53
C HIS A 26 -25.82 -17.56 -18.78
N THR A 27 -26.34 -16.92 -17.70
CA THR A 27 -27.15 -15.72 -17.87
C THR A 27 -26.29 -14.45 -18.01
N ALA A 28 -26.71 -13.57 -18.91
CA ALA A 28 -26.06 -12.27 -19.12
C ALA A 28 -26.11 -11.41 -17.84
N LEU A 29 -27.13 -11.57 -17.02
CA LEU A 29 -27.28 -10.88 -15.71
C LEU A 29 -26.20 -11.33 -14.72
N SER A 30 -25.96 -12.63 -14.61
CA SER A 30 -24.92 -13.20 -13.76
C SER A 30 -23.53 -12.77 -14.22
N ALA A 31 -23.23 -12.83 -15.50
CA ALA A 31 -21.98 -12.34 -16.08
C ALA A 31 -21.73 -10.85 -15.79
N ARG A 32 -22.77 -10.02 -15.92
CA ARG A 32 -22.70 -8.60 -15.60
C ARG A 32 -22.39 -8.37 -14.10
N LYS A 33 -23.09 -9.05 -13.21
CA LYS A 33 -22.88 -8.94 -11.76
C LYS A 33 -21.46 -9.35 -11.39
N THR A 34 -20.98 -10.48 -11.91
CA THR A 34 -19.62 -10.97 -11.68
C THR A 34 -18.57 -9.99 -12.18
N LEU A 35 -18.78 -9.39 -13.36
CA LEU A 35 -17.86 -8.39 -13.90
C LEU A 35 -17.80 -7.14 -13.04
N LEU A 36 -18.95 -6.63 -12.59
CA LEU A 36 -19.02 -5.46 -11.71
C LEU A 36 -18.33 -5.73 -10.37
N ASN A 37 -18.53 -6.91 -9.78
CA ASN A 37 -17.87 -7.29 -8.53
C ASN A 37 -16.34 -7.36 -8.71
N LYS A 38 -15.84 -7.92 -9.79
CA LYS A 38 -14.40 -7.96 -10.10
C LYS A 38 -13.78 -6.56 -10.24
N PHE A 39 -14.51 -5.61 -10.80
CA PHE A 39 -14.06 -4.22 -10.87
C PHE A 39 -14.08 -3.55 -9.51
N SER A 40 -15.11 -3.79 -8.69
CA SER A 40 -15.19 -3.27 -7.32
C SER A 40 -14.02 -3.80 -6.49
N SER A 41 -13.77 -5.11 -6.48
CA SER A 41 -12.63 -5.70 -5.75
C SER A 41 -11.28 -5.15 -6.23
N THR A 42 -11.10 -4.98 -7.54
CA THR A 42 -9.86 -4.38 -8.08
C THR A 42 -9.68 -2.92 -7.61
N TYR A 43 -10.78 -2.17 -7.51
CA TYR A 43 -10.75 -0.82 -7.01
C TYR A 43 -10.47 -0.76 -5.50
N SER A 44 -11.08 -1.66 -4.72
CA SER A 44 -10.81 -1.80 -3.28
C SER A 44 -9.32 -2.11 -3.04
N LEU A 45 -8.77 -3.08 -3.77
CA LEU A 45 -7.35 -3.41 -3.69
C LEU A 45 -6.46 -2.20 -4.01
N TYR A 46 -6.80 -1.44 -5.06
CA TYR A 46 -6.06 -0.22 -5.40
C TYR A 46 -6.09 0.81 -4.25
N MET A 47 -7.24 0.99 -3.59
CA MET A 47 -7.36 1.92 -2.46
C MET A 47 -6.58 1.44 -1.24
N VAL A 48 -6.62 0.14 -0.95
CA VAL A 48 -5.81 -0.48 0.13
C VAL A 48 -4.32 -0.28 -0.16
N MET A 49 -3.87 -0.53 -1.39
CA MET A 49 -2.48 -0.32 -1.77
C MET A 49 -2.03 1.14 -1.65
N LEU A 50 -2.91 2.10 -1.94
CA LEU A 50 -2.60 3.51 -1.71
C LEU A 50 -2.49 3.86 -0.22
N SER A 51 -3.37 3.32 0.62
CA SER A 51 -3.34 3.56 2.07
C SER A 51 -2.11 2.95 2.75
N PHE A 52 -1.48 1.95 2.13
CA PHE A 52 -0.24 1.34 2.63
C PHE A 52 0.88 2.36 2.90
N ALA A 53 1.01 3.38 2.05
CA ALA A 53 2.05 4.40 2.23
C ALA A 53 1.87 5.19 3.53
N ASP A 54 0.63 5.47 3.90
CA ASP A 54 0.27 6.12 5.15
C ASP A 54 0.55 5.20 6.34
N GLU A 55 0.08 3.97 6.29
CA GLU A 55 0.26 2.97 7.35
C GLU A 55 1.75 2.66 7.61
N LEU A 56 2.55 2.46 6.56
CA LEU A 56 3.98 2.23 6.71
C LEU A 56 4.71 3.43 7.30
N THR A 57 4.31 4.65 6.92
CA THR A 57 4.89 5.89 7.46
C THR A 57 4.50 6.07 8.93
N THR A 58 3.25 5.81 9.30
CA THR A 58 2.76 5.85 10.68
C THR A 58 3.50 4.84 11.54
N TYR A 59 3.66 3.61 11.07
CA TYR A 59 4.44 2.58 11.77
C TYR A 59 5.90 3.00 12.00
N ALA A 60 6.54 3.60 10.98
CA ALA A 60 7.89 4.12 11.10
C ALA A 60 7.99 5.24 12.15
N GLU A 61 7.00 6.13 12.23
CA GLU A 61 6.95 7.19 13.23
C GLU A 61 6.79 6.64 14.65
N GLU A 62 5.97 5.61 14.83
CA GLU A 62 5.82 4.89 16.11
C GLU A 62 7.14 4.24 16.55
N GLN A 63 7.87 3.61 15.62
CA GLN A 63 9.18 3.01 15.90
C GLN A 63 10.22 4.07 16.33
N ILE A 64 10.22 5.24 15.66
CA ILE A 64 11.07 6.37 16.06
C ILE A 64 10.71 6.84 17.47
N ALA A 65 9.44 7.05 17.76
CA ALA A 65 8.98 7.52 19.08
C ALA A 65 9.31 6.51 20.19
N GLU A 66 9.23 5.21 19.92
CA GLU A 66 9.62 4.18 20.87
C GLU A 66 11.13 4.17 21.13
N ASN A 67 11.94 4.31 20.09
CA ASN A 67 13.39 4.40 20.20
C ASN A 67 13.84 5.67 20.94
N GLU A 68 13.20 6.81 20.70
CA GLU A 68 13.42 8.05 21.45
C GLU A 68 13.13 7.86 22.95
N LYS A 69 12.02 7.21 23.30
CA LYS A 69 11.68 6.91 24.71
C LYS A 69 12.74 6.01 25.35
N ARG A 70 13.18 4.95 24.66
CA ARG A 70 14.23 4.03 25.15
C ARG A 70 15.56 4.79 25.36
N ALA A 71 15.98 5.60 24.40
CA ALA A 71 17.20 6.38 24.51
C ALA A 71 17.16 7.37 25.69
N ASN A 72 16.04 8.06 25.92
CA ASN A 72 15.84 8.96 27.04
C ASN A 72 15.97 8.22 28.40
N VAL A 73 15.40 7.02 28.51
CA VAL A 73 15.52 6.20 29.74
C VAL A 73 16.99 5.80 29.99
N LEU A 74 17.74 5.54 28.93
CA LEU A 74 19.15 5.14 29.00
C LEU A 74 20.11 6.35 29.05
N HIS A 75 19.62 7.58 29.07
CA HIS A 75 20.41 8.83 29.01
C HIS A 75 21.37 8.85 27.80
N GLN A 76 20.96 8.28 26.68
CA GLN A 76 21.73 8.25 25.45
C GLN A 76 21.22 9.33 24.47
N THR A 77 22.15 9.94 23.73
CA THR A 77 21.78 10.86 22.64
C THR A 77 21.32 10.04 21.44
N TYR A 78 20.07 10.22 21.03
CA TYR A 78 19.50 9.60 19.84
C TYR A 78 19.32 10.65 18.75
N ASN A 79 20.10 10.55 17.69
CA ASN A 79 19.96 11.44 16.53
C ASN A 79 18.93 10.85 15.57
N VAL A 80 17.76 11.47 15.50
CA VAL A 80 16.64 10.98 14.71
C VAL A 80 16.67 11.57 13.31
N ASN A 81 16.84 10.71 12.32
CA ASN A 81 16.59 11.09 10.94
C ASN A 81 15.10 10.89 10.61
N ARG A 82 14.40 11.95 10.24
CA ARG A 82 12.96 11.96 9.96
C ARG A 82 12.64 12.10 8.47
N ASN A 83 13.60 11.92 7.57
CA ASN A 83 13.39 12.07 6.12
C ASN A 83 12.24 11.21 5.61
N PHE A 84 12.18 9.95 6.06
CA PHE A 84 11.11 9.04 5.63
C PHE A 84 9.74 9.44 6.17
N VAL A 85 9.61 9.73 7.45
CA VAL A 85 8.31 10.07 8.06
C VAL A 85 7.79 11.45 7.65
N ASN A 86 8.67 12.35 7.24
CA ASN A 86 8.30 13.68 6.74
C ASN A 86 7.98 13.69 5.23
N ASN A 87 7.87 12.53 4.58
CA ASN A 87 7.62 12.48 3.14
C ASN A 87 6.25 13.04 2.76
N ARG A 88 6.24 13.82 1.67
CA ARG A 88 5.03 14.52 1.20
C ARG A 88 4.03 13.59 0.53
N ILE A 89 4.46 12.44 0.03
CA ILE A 89 3.60 11.48 -0.66
C ILE A 89 2.66 10.81 0.35
N ALA A 90 3.17 10.29 1.47
CA ALA A 90 2.33 9.75 2.53
C ALA A 90 1.38 10.82 3.08
N GLN A 91 1.88 12.05 3.32
CA GLN A 91 1.04 13.17 3.78
C GLN A 91 -0.09 13.52 2.80
N GLN A 92 0.18 13.49 1.49
CA GLN A 92 -0.85 13.72 0.46
C GLN A 92 -1.91 12.61 0.47
N LEU A 93 -1.52 11.36 0.65
CA LEU A 93 -2.44 10.22 0.74
C LEU A 93 -3.24 10.27 2.03
N PHE A 94 -2.62 10.53 3.16
CA PHE A 94 -3.28 10.76 4.45
C PHE A 94 -4.34 11.86 4.38
N ASN A 95 -4.03 12.98 3.74
CA ASN A 95 -4.95 14.11 3.59
C ASN A 95 -5.99 13.92 2.47
N ASN A 96 -5.95 12.82 1.74
CA ASN A 96 -6.89 12.54 0.66
C ASN A 96 -8.24 12.06 1.22
N ARG A 97 -9.21 12.98 1.30
CA ARG A 97 -10.57 12.69 1.82
C ARG A 97 -11.26 11.56 1.07
N ARG A 98 -11.02 11.43 -0.24
CA ARG A 98 -11.65 10.39 -1.06
C ARG A 98 -11.12 9.00 -0.69
N LEU A 99 -9.82 8.89 -0.44
CA LEU A 99 -9.20 7.65 0.01
C LEU A 99 -9.72 7.26 1.40
N ARG A 100 -9.70 8.17 2.36
CA ARG A 100 -10.18 7.92 3.72
C ARG A 100 -11.65 7.53 3.75
N ASN A 101 -12.52 8.31 3.11
CA ASN A 101 -13.95 8.00 3.05
C ASN A 101 -14.23 6.63 2.41
N TYR A 102 -13.44 6.25 1.40
CA TYR A 102 -13.58 4.95 0.78
C TYR A 102 -13.19 3.83 1.74
N MET A 103 -12.03 3.93 2.39
CA MET A 103 -11.56 2.95 3.37
C MET A 103 -12.55 2.78 4.54
N GLU A 104 -13.10 3.89 5.05
CA GLU A 104 -14.11 3.89 6.10
C GLU A 104 -15.43 3.24 5.67
N ASN A 105 -15.96 3.61 4.51
CA ASN A 105 -17.24 3.10 4.01
C ASN A 105 -17.21 1.61 3.67
N GLU A 106 -16.10 1.14 3.14
CA GLU A 106 -15.89 -0.28 2.79
C GLU A 106 -15.32 -1.10 3.97
N HIS A 107 -15.15 -0.47 5.15
CA HIS A 107 -14.58 -1.09 6.35
C HIS A 107 -13.20 -1.73 6.11
N LEU A 108 -12.43 -1.17 5.18
CA LEU A 108 -11.09 -1.67 4.86
C LEU A 108 -10.09 -1.16 5.88
N ARG A 109 -9.36 -2.07 6.52
CA ARG A 109 -8.37 -1.78 7.56
C ARG A 109 -7.14 -2.66 7.39
N TRP A 110 -6.03 -2.18 7.94
CA TRP A 110 -4.77 -2.93 8.00
C TRP A 110 -4.60 -3.77 9.27
N ASP A 111 -5.65 -3.96 10.07
CA ASP A 111 -5.59 -4.71 11.33
C ASP A 111 -5.02 -6.13 11.13
N VAL A 112 -5.42 -6.80 10.05
CA VAL A 112 -4.89 -8.13 9.67
C VAL A 112 -3.51 -8.02 9.01
N GLY A 113 -3.17 -6.87 8.45
CA GLY A 113 -1.93 -6.62 7.71
C GLY A 113 -0.79 -6.03 8.54
N MET A 114 -0.96 -5.82 9.86
CA MET A 114 0.08 -5.20 10.70
C MET A 114 1.38 -6.02 10.73
N SER A 115 1.30 -7.35 10.76
CA SER A 115 2.48 -8.22 10.67
C SER A 115 3.23 -8.05 9.33
N ALA A 116 2.49 -7.84 8.23
CA ALA A 116 3.06 -7.58 6.92
C ALA A 116 3.74 -6.20 6.88
N ILE A 117 3.12 -5.16 7.48
CA ILE A 117 3.73 -3.83 7.59
C ILE A 117 5.04 -3.90 8.37
N GLU A 118 5.04 -4.60 9.51
CA GLU A 118 6.25 -4.82 10.31
C GLU A 118 7.34 -5.55 9.51
N ALA A 119 6.99 -6.62 8.81
CA ALA A 119 7.92 -7.38 7.99
C ALA A 119 8.51 -6.53 6.85
N ILE A 120 7.67 -5.75 6.17
CA ILE A 120 8.11 -4.84 5.11
C ILE A 120 8.99 -3.72 5.68
N TYR A 121 8.63 -3.16 6.83
CA TYR A 121 9.46 -2.13 7.46
C TYR A 121 10.86 -2.64 7.83
N LYS A 122 10.97 -3.86 8.36
CA LYS A 122 12.28 -4.50 8.63
C LYS A 122 13.11 -4.66 7.36
N GLN A 123 12.49 -5.08 6.26
CA GLN A 123 13.18 -5.17 4.96
C GLN A 123 13.55 -3.79 4.41
N LEU A 124 12.71 -2.78 4.64
CA LEU A 124 12.92 -1.42 4.19
C LEU A 124 14.15 -0.79 4.81
N ILE A 125 14.31 -0.89 6.15
CA ILE A 125 15.45 -0.26 6.85
C ILE A 125 16.80 -0.85 6.45
N ASP A 126 16.82 -2.11 5.97
CA ASP A 126 18.01 -2.80 5.48
C ASP A 126 18.24 -2.59 3.96
N ALA A 127 17.30 -1.95 3.28
CA ALA A 127 17.38 -1.76 1.83
C ALA A 127 18.37 -0.64 1.46
N PRO A 128 19.32 -0.87 0.51
CA PRO A 128 20.31 0.15 0.12
C PRO A 128 19.67 1.46 -0.35
N PHE A 129 18.58 1.38 -1.11
CA PHE A 129 17.89 2.57 -1.62
C PHE A 129 17.22 3.40 -0.52
N TYR A 130 16.87 2.78 0.61
CA TYR A 130 16.35 3.49 1.76
C TYR A 130 17.47 4.20 2.51
N MET A 131 18.61 3.54 2.71
CA MET A 131 19.78 4.14 3.33
C MET A 131 20.27 5.35 2.54
N GLU A 132 20.39 5.22 1.20
CA GLU A 132 20.72 6.33 0.31
C GLU A 132 19.75 7.51 0.45
N PHE A 133 18.44 7.24 0.54
CA PHE A 133 17.44 8.28 0.74
C PHE A 133 17.57 8.97 2.12
N MET A 134 17.87 8.21 3.16
CA MET A 134 18.03 8.74 4.51
C MET A 134 19.29 9.60 4.67
N GLU A 135 20.31 9.42 3.82
CA GLU A 135 21.52 10.25 3.80
C GLU A 135 21.34 11.61 3.13
N LEU A 136 20.24 11.83 2.42
CA LEU A 136 19.95 13.11 1.78
C LEU A 136 19.70 14.20 2.84
N ASP A 137 20.31 15.36 2.69
CA ASP A 137 20.09 16.50 3.59
C ASP A 137 18.65 17.04 3.45
N LYS A 138 18.18 17.19 2.21
CA LYS A 138 16.82 17.66 1.88
C LYS A 138 16.26 16.89 0.71
N PRO A 139 15.54 15.77 0.94
CA PRO A 139 14.93 15.02 -0.13
C PRO A 139 13.99 15.87 -0.98
N SER A 140 14.14 15.79 -2.30
CA SER A 140 13.21 16.39 -3.25
C SER A 140 11.95 15.53 -3.39
N TYR A 141 10.90 16.11 -3.99
CA TYR A 141 9.68 15.33 -4.28
C TYR A 141 9.93 14.17 -5.27
N GLU A 142 10.88 14.33 -6.18
CA GLU A 142 11.26 13.26 -7.12
C GLU A 142 12.05 12.14 -6.41
N ASP A 143 12.84 12.47 -5.38
CA ASP A 143 13.52 11.46 -4.55
C ASP A 143 12.48 10.64 -3.77
N GLU A 144 11.47 11.29 -3.19
CA GLU A 144 10.36 10.63 -2.51
C GLU A 144 9.57 9.72 -3.46
N LYS A 145 9.26 10.17 -4.68
CA LYS A 145 8.59 9.35 -5.71
C LYS A 145 9.42 8.13 -6.10
N THR A 146 10.73 8.31 -6.22
CA THR A 146 11.66 7.23 -6.56
C THR A 146 11.73 6.21 -5.43
N LEU A 147 11.80 6.68 -4.18
CA LEU A 147 11.75 5.83 -2.99
C LEU A 147 10.46 4.99 -2.97
N TRP A 148 9.29 5.64 -3.06
CA TRP A 148 8.00 4.94 -3.04
C TRP A 148 7.84 3.95 -4.19
N ARG A 149 8.31 4.31 -5.39
CA ARG A 149 8.33 3.36 -6.52
C ARG A 149 9.14 2.11 -6.18
N LYS A 150 10.33 2.26 -5.59
CA LYS A 150 11.17 1.13 -5.18
C LYS A 150 10.50 0.31 -4.07
N ILE A 151 9.87 0.95 -3.08
CA ILE A 151 9.12 0.25 -2.03
C ILE A 151 8.01 -0.62 -2.65
N TYR A 152 7.16 -0.04 -3.49
CA TYR A 152 6.07 -0.78 -4.14
C TYR A 152 6.56 -1.91 -5.04
N THR A 153 7.61 -1.69 -5.83
CA THR A 153 8.07 -2.70 -6.80
C THR A 153 8.93 -3.78 -6.18
N SER A 154 9.73 -3.46 -5.15
CA SER A 154 10.72 -4.40 -4.60
C SER A 154 10.25 -5.08 -3.32
N LEU A 155 9.41 -4.43 -2.51
CA LEU A 155 9.00 -4.95 -1.21
C LEU A 155 7.53 -5.40 -1.18
N LEU A 156 6.63 -4.67 -1.85
CA LEU A 156 5.22 -5.03 -1.85
C LEU A 156 4.88 -6.12 -2.87
N LEU A 157 5.19 -5.88 -4.14
CA LEU A 157 4.77 -6.79 -5.21
C LEU A 157 5.45 -8.17 -5.14
N GLY A 158 6.56 -8.29 -4.42
CA GLY A 158 7.28 -9.54 -4.19
C GLY A 158 6.96 -10.23 -2.86
N ASN A 159 6.09 -9.67 -2.03
CA ASN A 159 5.82 -10.21 -0.70
C ASN A 159 4.66 -11.21 -0.75
N GLU A 160 4.98 -12.51 -0.55
CA GLU A 160 4.00 -13.60 -0.59
C GLU A 160 3.00 -13.51 0.58
N GLU A 161 3.42 -13.06 1.77
CA GLU A 161 2.54 -12.90 2.94
C GLU A 161 1.50 -11.80 2.71
N LEU A 162 1.92 -10.68 2.10
CA LEU A 162 1.00 -9.61 1.74
C LEU A 162 0.02 -10.05 0.66
N ASN A 163 0.49 -10.78 -0.35
CA ASN A 163 -0.38 -11.30 -1.40
C ASN A 163 -1.43 -12.27 -0.83
N ALA A 164 -1.05 -13.13 0.10
CA ALA A 164 -1.99 -14.03 0.78
C ALA A 164 -3.03 -13.24 1.60
N ALA A 165 -2.61 -12.22 2.36
CA ALA A 165 -3.51 -11.37 3.15
C ALA A 165 -4.48 -10.51 2.30
N LEU A 166 -4.13 -10.23 1.04
CA LEU A 166 -4.98 -9.47 0.12
C LEU A 166 -5.94 -10.36 -0.70
N GLU A 167 -5.77 -11.69 -0.65
CA GLU A 167 -6.65 -12.68 -1.30
C GLU A 167 -7.80 -13.16 -0.39
N GLU A 168 -7.71 -12.96 0.92
CA GLU A 168 -8.77 -13.21 1.91
C GLU A 168 -9.78 -12.06 1.96
#